data_b49f627a8bbcd87e991b9b6de7ad562d
#
_entry.id   b49f627a8bbcd87e991b9b6de7ad562d
#
_cell.length_a   1.000
_cell.length_b   1.000
_cell.length_c   1.000
_cell.angle_alpha   90.00
_cell.angle_beta   90.00
_cell.angle_gamma   90.00
#
_symmetry.space_group_name_H-M   'P 1'
#
loop_
_entity.id
_entity.type
_entity.pdbx_description
1 polymer ?
#
loop_
_entity_poly.entity_id
_entity_poly.type
_entity_poly.pdbx_seq_one_letter_code
_entity_poly.pdbx_strand_id
1 'polypeptide(L)'
;MTQQFIVDSVPVSPFQMNAYVCGDAETKDGVLIDAGAEPHKLLAMIKRSGLTIHAILQTHAHLDHAGAIKPLKEGLLDRPVYVHEEEMPIYNSGAQSARVYGLGDIPQPPPPDHFIVDGQVLTFGSLSARVIFLPGH
;
A
#
# COMPACT_ATOMS: atom_id res chain seq x y z
N MET A 1 -16.30 -3.03 -25.13
CA MET A 1 -16.72 -3.51 -23.81
C MET A 1 -16.18 -2.59 -22.74
N THR A 2 -17.00 -2.29 -21.76
CA THR A 2 -16.58 -1.43 -20.66
C THR A 2 -15.78 -2.26 -19.66
N GLN A 3 -14.56 -1.84 -19.38
CA GLN A 3 -13.73 -2.46 -18.34
C GLN A 3 -14.35 -2.17 -16.97
N GLN A 4 -14.49 -3.20 -16.14
CA GLN A 4 -14.98 -3.05 -14.77
C GLN A 4 -13.84 -3.21 -13.78
N PHE A 5 -13.90 -2.43 -12.70
CA PHE A 5 -12.91 -2.48 -11.64
C PHE A 5 -13.55 -2.91 -10.33
N ILE A 6 -12.78 -3.67 -9.55
CA ILE A 6 -13.11 -3.96 -8.15
C ILE A 6 -12.32 -3.00 -7.30
N VAL A 7 -13.02 -2.31 -6.38
CA VAL A 7 -12.40 -1.45 -5.38
C VAL A 7 -13.01 -1.81 -4.03
N ASP A 8 -12.19 -2.10 -3.05
CA ASP A 8 -12.64 -2.36 -1.68
C ASP A 8 -11.69 -1.64 -0.72
N SER A 9 -12.16 -1.36 0.48
CA SER A 9 -11.37 -0.65 1.47
C SER A 9 -11.66 -1.16 2.88
N VAL A 10 -10.69 -0.98 3.77
CA VAL A 10 -10.84 -1.27 5.18
C VAL A 10 -10.10 -0.23 6.00
N PRO A 11 -10.72 0.30 7.09
CA PRO A 11 -10.01 1.19 8.00
C PRO A 11 -9.03 0.39 8.84
N VAL A 12 -7.82 0.91 8.99
CA VAL A 12 -6.75 0.28 9.78
C VAL A 12 -6.08 1.34 10.64
N SER A 13 -5.36 0.90 11.66
CA SER A 13 -4.65 1.71 12.64
C SER A 13 -5.59 2.50 13.57
N PRO A 14 -5.06 3.04 14.69
CA PRO A 14 -5.83 3.91 15.58
C PRO A 14 -6.37 5.16 14.89
N PHE A 15 -5.77 5.59 13.77
CA PHE A 15 -6.20 6.77 13.02
C PHE A 15 -7.31 6.46 12.03
N GLN A 16 -7.74 5.20 11.90
CA GLN A 16 -8.81 4.77 10.99
C GLN A 16 -8.53 5.17 9.54
N MET A 17 -7.29 5.00 9.11
CA MET A 17 -6.89 5.26 7.73
C MET A 17 -7.34 4.13 6.82
N ASN A 18 -7.82 4.47 5.64
CA ASN A 18 -8.29 3.46 4.69
C ASN A 18 -7.14 2.85 3.90
N ALA A 19 -7.06 1.52 3.93
CA ALA A 19 -6.29 0.77 2.96
C ALA A 19 -7.23 0.29 1.86
N TYR A 20 -6.74 0.19 0.64
CA TYR A 20 -7.55 -0.15 -0.53
C TYR A 20 -6.96 -1.32 -1.29
N VAL A 21 -7.84 -2.11 -1.91
CA VAL A 21 -7.46 -2.96 -3.04
C VAL A 21 -8.19 -2.46 -4.27
N CYS A 22 -7.52 -2.52 -5.40
CA CYS A 22 -8.08 -2.12 -6.68
C CYS A 22 -7.61 -3.08 -7.77
N GLY A 23 -8.49 -3.47 -8.64
CA GLY A 23 -8.10 -4.39 -9.71
C GLY A 23 -9.15 -4.55 -10.79
N ASP A 24 -8.76 -5.31 -11.80
CA ASP A 24 -9.61 -5.64 -12.95
C ASP A 24 -10.59 -6.76 -12.54
N ALA A 25 -11.88 -6.51 -12.70
CA ALA A 25 -12.91 -7.46 -12.32
C ALA A 25 -12.90 -8.73 -13.18
N GLU A 26 -12.39 -8.65 -14.40
CA GLU A 26 -12.35 -9.75 -15.34
C GLU A 26 -11.12 -10.65 -15.12
N THR A 27 -9.93 -10.06 -15.14
CA THR A 27 -8.67 -10.80 -15.00
C THR A 27 -8.26 -11.06 -13.56
N LYS A 28 -8.81 -10.28 -12.62
CA LYS A 28 -8.46 -10.30 -11.19
C LYS A 28 -7.06 -9.80 -10.89
N ASP A 29 -6.41 -9.13 -11.83
CA ASP A 29 -5.14 -8.46 -11.56
C ASP A 29 -5.37 -7.24 -10.68
N GLY A 30 -4.66 -7.14 -9.57
CA GLY A 30 -4.90 -6.07 -8.60
C GLY A 30 -3.67 -5.62 -7.84
N VAL A 31 -3.85 -4.56 -7.05
CA VAL A 31 -2.83 -3.98 -6.19
C VAL A 31 -3.41 -3.66 -4.82
N LEU A 32 -2.55 -3.68 -3.80
CA LEU A 32 -2.87 -3.20 -2.46
C LEU A 32 -2.32 -1.79 -2.32
N ILE A 33 -3.14 -0.87 -1.83
CA ILE A 33 -2.78 0.53 -1.67
C ILE A 33 -2.81 0.87 -0.18
N ASP A 34 -1.70 1.42 0.32
CA ASP A 34 -1.51 1.88 1.70
C ASP A 34 -1.67 0.76 2.74
N ALA A 35 -0.63 -0.07 2.83
CA ALA A 35 -0.55 -1.14 3.84
C ALA A 35 -0.22 -0.57 5.21
N GLY A 36 -1.20 0.14 5.82
CA GLY A 36 -0.99 0.98 6.98
C GLY A 36 -0.78 0.23 8.29
N ALA A 37 -1.58 -0.78 8.56
CA ALA A 37 -1.53 -1.55 9.79
C ALA A 37 -2.42 -2.79 9.65
N GLU A 38 -2.45 -3.62 10.72
CA GLU A 38 -3.36 -4.75 10.84
C GLU A 38 -3.34 -5.67 9.61
N PRO A 39 -2.19 -6.32 9.33
CA PRO A 39 -2.01 -7.09 8.09
C PRO A 39 -3.08 -8.17 7.89
N HIS A 40 -3.63 -8.74 8.97
CA HIS A 40 -4.67 -9.75 8.85
C HIS A 40 -5.98 -9.19 8.29
N LYS A 41 -6.30 -7.93 8.60
CA LYS A 41 -7.45 -7.25 7.99
C LYS A 41 -7.22 -7.01 6.50
N LEU A 42 -5.99 -6.64 6.14
CA LEU A 42 -5.62 -6.44 4.74
C LEU A 42 -5.75 -7.75 3.95
N LEU A 43 -5.26 -8.85 4.50
CA LEU A 43 -5.36 -10.16 3.85
C LEU A 43 -6.82 -10.61 3.71
N ALA A 44 -7.66 -10.35 4.71
CA ALA A 44 -9.08 -10.67 4.64
C ALA A 44 -9.78 -9.86 3.53
N MET A 45 -9.44 -8.58 3.40
CA MET A 45 -9.96 -7.73 2.33
C MET A 45 -9.54 -8.24 0.95
N ILE A 46 -8.27 -8.61 0.79
CA ILE A 46 -7.76 -9.17 -0.47
C ILE A 46 -8.53 -10.45 -0.82
N LYS A 47 -8.71 -11.34 0.15
CA LYS A 47 -9.44 -12.59 -0.07
C LYS A 47 -10.88 -12.31 -0.47
N ARG A 48 -11.55 -11.37 0.20
CA ARG A 48 -12.93 -10.99 -0.10
C ARG A 48 -13.07 -10.41 -1.51
N SER A 49 -12.06 -9.66 -1.97
CA SER A 49 -12.07 -9.05 -3.30
C SER A 49 -11.88 -10.08 -4.43
N GLY A 50 -11.23 -11.19 -4.13
CA GLY A 50 -10.87 -12.20 -5.13
C GLY A 50 -9.71 -11.79 -6.03
N LEU A 51 -9.05 -10.66 -5.74
CA LEU A 51 -7.96 -10.17 -6.56
C LEU A 51 -6.64 -10.90 -6.29
N THR A 52 -5.83 -11.01 -7.34
CA THR A 52 -4.43 -11.43 -7.25
C THR A 52 -3.58 -10.16 -7.13
N ILE A 53 -2.94 -9.98 -5.99
CA ILE A 53 -2.19 -8.76 -5.71
C ILE A 53 -0.78 -8.86 -6.28
N HIS A 54 -0.42 -7.94 -7.16
CA HIS A 54 0.88 -7.90 -7.82
C HIS A 54 1.88 -6.95 -7.16
N ALA A 55 1.38 -5.97 -6.43
CA ALA A 55 2.23 -4.94 -5.84
C ALA A 55 1.55 -4.23 -4.67
N ILE A 56 2.36 -3.60 -3.83
CA ILE A 56 1.92 -2.72 -2.76
C ILE A 56 2.31 -1.31 -3.16
N LEU A 57 1.31 -0.44 -3.33
CA LEU A 57 1.50 0.95 -3.73
C LEU A 57 1.23 1.85 -2.52
N GLN A 58 2.17 2.75 -2.22
CA GLN A 58 2.03 3.67 -1.09
C GLN A 58 1.75 5.07 -1.59
N THR A 59 0.61 5.66 -1.19
CA THR A 59 0.30 7.05 -1.49
C THR A 59 1.09 7.99 -0.59
N HIS A 60 1.33 7.54 0.66
CA HIS A 60 2.11 8.26 1.66
C HIS A 60 3.00 7.27 2.40
N ALA A 61 4.11 7.76 2.91
CA ALA A 61 5.04 6.96 3.69
C ALA A 61 4.86 7.17 5.20
N HIS A 62 3.86 7.90 5.63
CA HIS A 62 3.53 8.02 7.05
C HIS A 62 3.19 6.66 7.63
N LEU A 63 3.43 6.52 8.92
CA LEU A 63 3.28 5.26 9.64
C LEU A 63 1.90 4.62 9.46
N ASP A 64 0.84 5.42 9.51
CA ASP A 64 -0.53 4.97 9.36
C ASP A 64 -0.85 4.44 7.96
N HIS A 65 0.03 4.70 6.98
CA HIS A 65 -0.10 4.20 5.61
C HIS A 65 0.89 3.08 5.28
N ALA A 66 1.94 2.89 6.09
CA ALA A 66 3.05 1.98 5.76
C ALA A 66 3.35 0.94 6.85
N GLY A 67 2.65 0.97 7.98
CA GLY A 67 3.01 0.18 9.16
C GLY A 67 2.90 -1.34 9.00
N ALA A 68 2.14 -1.83 8.04
CA ALA A 68 1.99 -3.27 7.81
C ALA A 68 2.95 -3.83 6.76
N ILE A 69 3.78 -2.99 6.13
CA ILE A 69 4.65 -3.44 5.02
C ILE A 69 5.61 -4.53 5.48
N LYS A 70 6.28 -4.34 6.61
CA LYS A 70 7.27 -5.32 7.08
C LYS A 70 6.66 -6.71 7.31
N PRO A 71 5.58 -6.87 8.10
CA PRO A 71 4.99 -8.20 8.28
C PRO A 71 4.47 -8.80 6.98
N LEU A 72 3.95 -7.99 6.05
CA LEU A 72 3.53 -8.51 4.76
C LEU A 72 4.71 -9.04 3.95
N LYS A 73 5.80 -8.27 3.88
CA LYS A 73 7.01 -8.68 3.16
C LYS A 73 7.67 -9.91 3.77
N GLU A 74 7.51 -10.14 5.06
CA GLU A 74 8.13 -11.28 5.76
C GLU A 74 7.39 -12.61 5.54
N GLY A 75 6.41 -12.65 4.65
CA GLY A 75 5.82 -13.90 4.23
C GLY A 75 4.30 -13.93 4.10
N LEU A 76 3.60 -12.93 4.62
CA LEU A 76 2.14 -12.89 4.50
C LEU A 76 1.71 -12.48 3.09
N LEU A 77 2.41 -11.51 2.50
CA LEU A 77 2.17 -11.04 1.14
C LEU A 77 3.46 -10.39 0.63
N ASP A 78 4.42 -11.22 0.20
CA ASP A 78 5.69 -10.71 -0.30
C ASP A 78 5.54 -10.26 -1.75
N ARG A 79 5.24 -8.97 -1.93
CA ARG A 79 5.07 -8.33 -3.22
C ARG A 79 5.90 -7.06 -3.30
N PRO A 80 6.30 -6.62 -4.52
CA PRO A 80 7.08 -5.38 -4.66
C PRO A 80 6.35 -4.17 -4.07
N VAL A 81 7.10 -3.34 -3.37
CA VAL A 81 6.60 -2.09 -2.76
C VAL A 81 7.08 -0.91 -3.59
N TYR A 82 6.15 -0.03 -3.96
CA TYR A 82 6.39 1.16 -4.76
C TYR A 82 6.13 2.40 -3.91
N VAL A 83 7.10 3.29 -3.84
CA VAL A 83 7.03 4.53 -3.05
C VAL A 83 7.60 5.68 -3.86
N HIS A 84 6.99 6.86 -3.77
CA HIS A 84 7.55 8.06 -4.38
C HIS A 84 8.85 8.45 -3.66
N GLU A 85 9.88 8.80 -4.42
CA GLU A 85 11.20 9.08 -3.85
C GLU A 85 11.16 10.19 -2.80
N GLU A 86 10.33 11.22 -3.00
CA GLU A 86 10.21 12.32 -2.06
C GLU A 86 9.60 11.93 -0.71
N GLU A 87 8.99 10.74 -0.61
CA GLU A 87 8.46 10.22 0.64
C GLU A 87 9.51 9.49 1.49
N MET A 88 10.72 9.28 0.98
CA MET A 88 11.73 8.48 1.68
C MET A 88 12.13 8.99 3.05
N PRO A 89 12.26 10.30 3.30
CA PRO A 89 12.57 10.76 4.66
C PRO A 89 11.52 10.33 5.68
N ILE A 90 10.24 10.39 5.32
CA ILE A 90 9.13 9.96 6.18
C ILE A 90 9.12 8.44 6.30
N TYR A 91 9.31 7.74 5.20
CA TYR A 91 9.36 6.27 5.16
C TYR A 91 10.45 5.74 6.10
N ASN A 92 11.65 6.34 6.04
CA ASN A 92 12.79 5.92 6.86
C ASN A 92 12.64 6.25 8.34
N SER A 93 11.75 7.17 8.71
CA SER A 93 11.53 7.55 10.11
C SER A 93 10.28 6.90 10.73
N GLY A 94 9.66 5.93 10.04
CA GLY A 94 8.39 5.37 10.45
C GLY A 94 8.36 4.81 11.88
N ALA A 95 9.35 3.98 12.24
CA ALA A 95 9.40 3.36 13.56
C ALA A 95 9.61 4.41 14.67
N GLN A 96 10.42 5.44 14.42
CA GLN A 96 10.64 6.53 15.36
C GLN A 96 9.37 7.35 15.53
N SER A 97 8.66 7.65 14.45
CA SER A 97 7.40 8.38 14.50
C SER A 97 6.35 7.62 15.32
N ALA A 98 6.31 6.30 15.22
CA ALA A 98 5.39 5.48 16.00
C ALA A 98 5.57 5.70 17.48
N ARG A 99 6.82 5.73 17.95
CA ARG A 99 7.11 5.93 19.38
C ARG A 99 6.70 7.33 19.83
N VAL A 100 6.97 8.35 19.01
CA VAL A 100 6.62 9.75 19.32
C VAL A 100 5.11 9.92 19.45
N TYR A 101 4.33 9.25 18.61
CA TYR A 101 2.87 9.36 18.63
C TYR A 101 2.19 8.36 19.56
N GLY A 102 2.98 7.61 20.38
CA GLY A 102 2.41 6.67 21.33
C GLY A 102 1.80 5.42 20.72
N LEU A 103 2.17 5.07 19.51
CA LEU A 103 1.67 3.87 18.82
C LEU A 103 2.45 2.61 19.16
N GLY A 104 3.46 2.72 20.04
CA GLY A 104 4.28 1.60 20.46
C GLY A 104 5.39 1.26 19.48
N ASP A 105 5.89 0.05 19.55
CA ASP A 105 7.00 -0.42 18.73
C ASP A 105 6.45 -0.99 17.42
N ILE A 106 6.34 -0.11 16.41
CA ILE A 106 5.99 -0.53 15.06
C ILE A 106 7.28 -0.74 14.28
N PRO A 107 7.46 -1.90 13.64
CA PRO A 107 8.70 -2.18 12.91
C PRO A 107 8.92 -1.20 11.76
N GLN A 108 10.17 -0.79 11.57
CA GLN A 108 10.56 -0.01 10.41
C GLN A 108 10.29 -0.83 9.14
N PRO A 109 9.55 -0.31 8.16
CA PRO A 109 9.33 -1.03 6.91
C PRO A 109 10.65 -1.24 6.16
N PRO A 110 10.80 -2.35 5.42
CA PRO A 110 11.99 -2.58 4.60
C PRO A 110 12.08 -1.53 3.48
N PRO A 111 13.26 -1.32 2.88
CA PRO A 111 13.39 -0.41 1.76
C PRO A 111 12.40 -0.77 0.64
N PRO A 112 11.83 0.23 -0.05
CA PRO A 112 10.93 -0.06 -1.17
C PRO A 112 11.69 -0.75 -2.32
N ASP A 113 10.98 -1.55 -3.09
CA ASP A 113 11.56 -2.24 -4.24
C ASP A 113 11.73 -1.31 -5.43
N HIS A 114 10.82 -0.33 -5.56
CA HIS A 114 10.82 0.60 -6.69
C HIS A 114 10.43 2.00 -6.22
N PHE A 115 11.03 3.00 -6.86
CA PHE A 115 10.58 4.38 -6.74
C PHE A 115 9.64 4.71 -7.90
N ILE A 116 8.68 5.59 -7.62
CA ILE A 116 7.74 6.06 -8.63
C ILE A 116 7.86 7.58 -8.76
N VAL A 117 7.52 8.07 -9.96
CA VAL A 117 7.56 9.50 -10.27
C VAL A 117 6.23 9.93 -10.88
N ASP A 118 5.94 11.23 -10.80
CA ASP A 118 4.73 11.80 -11.37
C ASP A 118 4.64 11.52 -12.87
N GLY A 119 3.46 11.12 -13.32
CA GLY A 119 3.20 10.81 -14.72
C GLY A 119 3.57 9.40 -15.15
N GLN A 120 4.25 8.64 -14.30
CA GLN A 120 4.62 7.27 -14.63
C GLN A 120 3.38 6.38 -14.74
N VAL A 121 3.38 5.47 -15.70
CA VAL A 121 2.33 4.45 -15.82
C VAL A 121 2.90 3.11 -15.37
N LEU A 122 2.21 2.50 -14.40
CA LEU A 122 2.56 1.18 -13.89
C LEU A 122 1.59 0.15 -14.47
N THR A 123 2.10 -1.00 -14.87
CA THR A 123 1.28 -2.06 -15.45
C THR A 123 1.43 -3.35 -14.65
N PHE A 124 0.32 -3.94 -14.26
CA PHE A 124 0.27 -5.19 -13.50
C PHE A 124 -0.72 -6.13 -14.19
N GLY A 125 -0.20 -6.97 -15.10
CA GLY A 125 -1.08 -7.76 -15.95
C GLY A 125 -1.92 -6.86 -16.83
N SER A 126 -3.23 -6.95 -16.72
CA SER A 126 -4.19 -6.10 -17.47
C SER A 126 -4.46 -4.77 -16.81
N LEU A 127 -3.99 -4.57 -15.56
CA LEU A 127 -4.24 -3.35 -14.80
C LEU A 127 -3.17 -2.31 -15.09
N SER A 128 -3.60 -1.09 -15.39
CA SER A 128 -2.71 0.07 -15.57
C SER A 128 -3.05 1.16 -14.58
N ALA A 129 -2.03 1.77 -14.00
CA ALA A 129 -2.19 2.87 -13.05
C ALA A 129 -1.24 4.01 -13.40
N ARG A 130 -1.75 5.24 -13.43
CA ARG A 130 -0.93 6.43 -13.61
C ARG A 130 -0.62 7.05 -12.26
N VAL A 131 0.65 7.38 -12.05
CA VAL A 131 1.10 8.05 -10.85
C VAL A 131 0.82 9.55 -10.98
N ILE A 132 0.08 10.11 -10.01
CA ILE A 132 -0.17 11.55 -9.92
C ILE A 132 0.38 12.01 -8.57
N PHE A 133 1.41 12.87 -8.62
CA PHE A 133 2.02 13.40 -7.41
C PHE A 133 1.27 14.66 -6.98
N LEU A 134 0.69 14.61 -5.76
CA LEU A 134 -0.06 15.72 -5.19
C LEU A 134 0.64 16.16 -3.90
N PRO A 135 1.56 17.14 -3.98
CA PRO A 135 2.26 17.64 -2.79
C PRO A 135 1.32 18.43 -1.87
N GLY A 136 1.74 18.62 -0.62
CA GLY A 136 0.98 19.41 0.36
C GLY A 136 0.27 18.61 1.42
N HIS A 137 0.56 17.35 1.52
CA HIS A 137 0.03 16.49 2.59
C HIS A 137 0.86 16.67 3.85
#